data_186012855bd48b1eb0d92f17d654cea2
#
_entry.id   186012855bd48b1eb0d92f17d654cea2
#
_cell.length_a   1.000
_cell.length_b   1.000
_cell.length_c   1.000
_cell.angle_alpha   90.00
_cell.angle_beta   90.00
_cell.angle_gamma   90.00
#
_symmetry.space_group_name_H-M   'P 1'
#
loop_
_entity.id
_entity.type
_entity.pdbx_description
1 polymer ?
#
loop_
_entity_poly.entity_id
_entity_poly.type
_entity_poly.pdbx_seq_one_letter_code
_entity_poly.pdbx_strand_id
1 'polypeptide(L)'
;MSLLNVAVIGVGLVGKEFISQLLSLSSTPFRLVSVSSSTRTHFSAQGLTSSTWHGALSKSSAKPDLPKLLAELTVLTPHGKASRAVVVDNTSSEAVAAFYPEFLKAGIHVITPNKKAWSGELALWQKIELATKEGDSRVLGEATVGAGLPIVGTLKDLVGTGDKVFHCLPLFDPLGSYCAL
;
A
#
# COMPACT_ATOMS: atom_id res chain seq x y z
N MET A 1 -12.29 7.29 -18.25
CA MET A 1 -11.49 7.33 -17.02
C MET A 1 -10.27 6.43 -17.20
N SER A 2 -9.09 6.84 -16.75
CA SER A 2 -7.89 5.98 -16.79
C SER A 2 -7.98 4.93 -15.70
N LEU A 3 -7.66 3.67 -16.02
CA LEU A 3 -7.62 2.57 -15.05
C LEU A 3 -6.46 2.73 -14.08
N LEU A 4 -6.70 2.53 -12.79
CA LEU A 4 -5.69 2.44 -11.75
C LEU A 4 -5.33 0.96 -11.51
N ASN A 5 -4.09 0.60 -11.79
CA ASN A 5 -3.59 -0.75 -11.58
C ASN A 5 -3.30 -0.99 -10.09
N VAL A 6 -3.87 -2.03 -9.52
CA VAL A 6 -3.74 -2.36 -8.10
C VAL A 6 -2.92 -3.64 -7.95
N ALA A 7 -1.83 -3.57 -7.20
CA ALA A 7 -1.03 -4.72 -6.80
C ALA A 7 -1.18 -4.95 -5.29
N VAL A 8 -1.55 -6.15 -4.87
CA VAL A 8 -1.74 -6.51 -3.46
C VAL A 8 -0.61 -7.41 -2.98
N ILE A 9 0.13 -6.95 -1.97
CA ILE A 9 1.17 -7.70 -1.26
C ILE A 9 0.60 -8.12 0.10
N GLY A 10 0.64 -9.41 0.41
CA GLY A 10 0.12 -9.94 1.66
C GLY A 10 -1.35 -10.36 1.58
N VAL A 11 -1.62 -11.49 0.92
CA VAL A 11 -2.97 -12.07 0.81
C VAL A 11 -3.25 -12.95 2.06
N GLY A 12 -3.21 -12.32 3.24
CA GLY A 12 -3.68 -12.86 4.51
C GLY A 12 -5.18 -12.57 4.72
N LEU A 13 -5.65 -12.52 5.97
CA LEU A 13 -7.06 -12.23 6.28
C LEU A 13 -7.46 -10.84 5.73
N VAL A 14 -6.70 -9.81 6.07
CA VAL A 14 -6.97 -8.43 5.63
C VAL A 14 -6.87 -8.30 4.10
N GLY A 15 -5.81 -8.85 3.50
CA GLY A 15 -5.62 -8.77 2.05
C GLY A 15 -6.69 -9.48 1.24
N LYS A 16 -7.21 -10.62 1.72
CA LYS A 16 -8.35 -11.31 1.08
C LYS A 16 -9.62 -10.49 1.13
N GLU A 17 -9.91 -9.90 2.29
CA GLU A 17 -11.08 -9.05 2.46
C GLU A 17 -10.97 -7.79 1.60
N PHE A 18 -9.80 -7.13 1.56
CA PHE A 18 -9.55 -6.01 0.68
C PHE A 18 -9.80 -6.36 -0.79
N ILE A 19 -9.27 -7.51 -1.27
CA ILE A 19 -9.50 -7.96 -2.65
C ILE A 19 -10.98 -8.22 -2.91
N SER A 20 -11.68 -8.85 -1.97
CA SER A 20 -13.12 -9.13 -2.06
C SER A 20 -13.92 -7.84 -2.23
N GLN A 21 -13.65 -6.84 -1.38
CA GLN A 21 -14.31 -5.54 -1.45
C GLN A 21 -13.95 -4.80 -2.74
N LEU A 22 -12.67 -4.74 -3.12
CA LEU A 22 -12.22 -4.10 -4.34
C LEU A 22 -12.94 -4.64 -5.58
N LEU A 23 -13.05 -5.98 -5.67
CA LEU A 23 -13.64 -6.65 -6.83
C LEU A 23 -15.18 -6.70 -6.80
N SER A 24 -15.82 -6.35 -5.66
CA SER A 24 -17.26 -6.21 -5.55
C SER A 24 -17.77 -4.85 -6.04
N LEU A 25 -16.90 -3.86 -6.14
CA LEU A 25 -17.28 -2.52 -6.59
C LEU A 25 -17.64 -2.54 -8.08
N SER A 26 -18.85 -2.17 -8.41
CA SER A 26 -19.29 -2.00 -9.80
C SER A 26 -18.82 -0.64 -10.36
N SER A 27 -18.39 -0.63 -11.63
CA SER A 27 -18.01 0.59 -12.35
C SER A 27 -16.82 1.37 -11.77
N THR A 28 -15.80 0.66 -11.29
CA THR A 28 -14.61 1.29 -10.71
C THR A 28 -13.48 1.43 -11.73
N PRO A 29 -12.63 2.47 -11.60
CA PRO A 29 -11.43 2.61 -12.40
C PRO A 29 -10.29 1.69 -11.93
N PHE A 30 -10.55 0.70 -11.06
CA PHE A 30 -9.54 -0.16 -10.49
C PHE A 30 -9.40 -1.48 -11.26
N ARG A 31 -8.16 -1.90 -11.46
CA ARG A 31 -7.82 -3.19 -12.06
C ARG A 31 -6.81 -3.91 -11.18
N LEU A 32 -7.20 -5.03 -10.57
CA LEU A 32 -6.30 -5.88 -9.80
C LEU A 32 -5.34 -6.59 -10.76
N VAL A 33 -4.06 -6.22 -10.75
CA VAL A 33 -3.06 -6.77 -11.68
C VAL A 33 -2.07 -7.71 -11.01
N SER A 34 -1.90 -7.63 -9.68
CA SER A 34 -0.97 -8.51 -8.97
C SER A 34 -1.49 -8.87 -7.60
N VAL A 35 -1.24 -10.12 -7.21
CA VAL A 35 -1.50 -10.66 -5.88
C VAL A 35 -0.30 -11.47 -5.40
N SER A 36 0.16 -11.22 -4.16
CA SER A 36 1.31 -11.89 -3.57
C SER A 36 1.03 -12.37 -2.17
N SER A 37 1.36 -13.62 -1.89
CA SER A 37 1.48 -14.19 -0.54
C SER A 37 2.95 -14.15 -0.08
N SER A 38 3.29 -14.73 1.06
CA SER A 38 4.68 -14.88 1.51
C SER A 38 5.53 -15.79 0.62
N THR A 39 4.91 -16.69 -0.15
CA THR A 39 5.62 -17.72 -0.91
C THR A 39 5.35 -17.69 -2.41
N ARG A 40 4.27 -17.08 -2.84
CA ARG A 40 3.81 -17.08 -4.24
C ARG A 40 3.36 -15.70 -4.67
N THR A 41 3.56 -15.41 -5.95
CA THR A 41 3.03 -14.21 -6.59
C THR A 41 2.42 -14.55 -7.95
N HIS A 42 1.44 -13.76 -8.37
CA HIS A 42 0.88 -13.83 -9.71
C HIS A 42 0.62 -12.42 -10.24
N PHE A 43 1.02 -12.17 -11.46
CA PHE A 43 0.81 -10.91 -12.17
C PHE A 43 0.02 -11.16 -13.46
N SER A 44 -0.94 -10.27 -13.77
CA SER A 44 -1.72 -10.29 -15.00
C SER A 44 -1.98 -8.86 -15.48
N ALA A 45 -1.41 -8.49 -16.62
CA ALA A 45 -1.63 -7.17 -17.22
C ALA A 45 -3.10 -6.91 -17.61
N GLN A 46 -3.86 -7.97 -17.91
CA GLN A 46 -5.27 -7.91 -18.25
C GLN A 46 -6.16 -7.71 -17.01
N GLY A 47 -5.62 -7.98 -15.82
CA GLY A 47 -6.32 -7.93 -14.56
C GLY A 47 -6.83 -9.29 -14.09
N LEU A 48 -7.17 -9.34 -12.81
CA LEU A 48 -7.70 -10.50 -12.11
C LEU A 48 -9.13 -10.19 -11.64
N THR A 49 -9.99 -11.20 -11.67
CA THR A 49 -11.38 -11.11 -11.25
C THR A 49 -11.61 -11.89 -9.96
N SER A 50 -12.79 -11.72 -9.35
CA SER A 50 -13.20 -12.47 -8.15
C SER A 50 -13.14 -13.99 -8.34
N SER A 51 -13.40 -14.49 -9.54
CA SER A 51 -13.35 -15.92 -9.86
C SER A 51 -11.94 -16.43 -10.20
N THR A 52 -11.01 -15.58 -10.58
CA THR A 52 -9.71 -16.01 -11.14
C THR A 52 -8.52 -15.81 -10.21
N TRP A 53 -8.50 -14.75 -9.38
CA TRP A 53 -7.31 -14.36 -8.63
C TRP A 53 -6.79 -15.45 -7.68
N HIS A 54 -7.70 -16.12 -6.95
CA HIS A 54 -7.31 -17.16 -5.99
C HIS A 54 -6.71 -18.38 -6.66
N GLY A 55 -7.34 -18.85 -7.75
CA GLY A 55 -6.83 -19.97 -8.56
C GLY A 55 -5.49 -19.64 -9.22
N ALA A 56 -5.34 -18.41 -9.73
CA ALA A 56 -4.10 -17.93 -10.34
C ALA A 56 -2.93 -17.91 -9.33
N LEU A 57 -3.16 -17.38 -8.12
CA LEU A 57 -2.15 -17.37 -7.07
C LEU A 57 -1.80 -18.78 -6.59
N SER A 58 -2.80 -19.64 -6.36
CA SER A 58 -2.57 -21.00 -5.84
C SER A 58 -1.81 -21.89 -6.80
N LYS A 59 -1.98 -21.72 -8.10
CA LYS A 59 -1.28 -22.46 -9.17
C LYS A 59 0.08 -21.85 -9.51
N SER A 60 0.38 -20.63 -9.07
CA SER A 60 1.65 -19.97 -9.39
C SER A 60 2.81 -20.64 -8.66
N SER A 61 3.90 -20.86 -9.39
CA SER A 61 5.21 -21.27 -8.86
C SER A 61 6.17 -20.09 -8.66
N ALA A 62 5.78 -18.89 -9.12
CA ALA A 62 6.61 -17.69 -8.99
C ALA A 62 6.70 -17.25 -7.54
N LYS A 63 7.91 -16.91 -7.08
CA LYS A 63 8.15 -16.33 -5.75
C LYS A 63 7.96 -14.80 -5.79
N PRO A 64 7.56 -14.18 -4.66
CA PRO A 64 7.52 -12.73 -4.55
C PRO A 64 8.88 -12.10 -4.85
N ASP A 65 8.88 -11.07 -5.70
CA ASP A 65 10.05 -10.32 -6.13
C ASP A 65 9.62 -8.86 -6.31
N LEU A 66 10.04 -7.97 -5.41
CA LEU A 66 9.62 -6.57 -5.41
C LEU A 66 10.21 -5.78 -6.58
N PRO A 67 11.50 -5.92 -6.94
CA PRO A 67 12.07 -5.34 -8.15
C PRO A 67 11.33 -5.73 -9.42
N LYS A 68 10.96 -7.01 -9.55
CA LYS A 68 10.19 -7.50 -10.69
C LYS A 68 8.79 -6.87 -10.71
N LEU A 69 8.11 -6.84 -9.58
CA LEU A 69 6.78 -6.19 -9.46
C LEU A 69 6.86 -4.72 -9.85
N LEU A 70 7.88 -3.99 -9.39
CA LEU A 70 8.12 -2.60 -9.77
C LEU A 70 8.24 -2.45 -11.29
N ALA A 71 9.06 -3.28 -11.94
CA ALA A 71 9.23 -3.26 -13.40
C ALA A 71 7.92 -3.55 -14.15
N GLU A 72 7.16 -4.57 -13.71
CA GLU A 72 5.87 -4.93 -14.30
C GLU A 72 4.83 -3.79 -14.17
N LEU A 73 4.76 -3.12 -13.00
CA LEU A 73 3.87 -1.99 -12.79
C LEU A 73 4.29 -0.76 -13.60
N THR A 74 5.59 -0.48 -13.72
CA THR A 74 6.12 0.64 -14.50
C THR A 74 5.76 0.50 -15.99
N VAL A 75 5.80 -0.71 -16.53
CA VAL A 75 5.37 -0.97 -17.93
C VAL A 75 3.88 -0.65 -18.14
N LEU A 76 3.03 -0.86 -17.13
CA LEU A 76 1.61 -0.52 -17.20
C LEU A 76 1.32 0.97 -17.01
N THR A 77 2.29 1.76 -16.58
CA THR A 77 2.15 3.20 -16.31
C THR A 77 3.01 4.00 -17.28
N PRO A 78 2.49 4.43 -18.45
CA PRO A 78 3.25 5.23 -19.40
C PRO A 78 3.76 6.54 -18.78
N HIS A 79 5.03 6.88 -19.03
CA HIS A 79 5.68 8.08 -18.52
C HIS A 79 4.87 9.37 -18.74
N GLY A 80 4.89 10.28 -17.76
CA GLY A 80 4.40 11.65 -17.89
C GLY A 80 2.92 11.88 -17.56
N LYS A 81 2.21 10.91 -17.00
CA LYS A 81 0.85 11.08 -16.47
C LYS A 81 0.80 10.68 -15.01
N ALA A 82 -0.09 11.33 -14.24
CA ALA A 82 -0.34 10.96 -12.84
C ALA A 82 -0.39 9.44 -12.67
N SER A 83 0.27 8.93 -11.64
CA SER A 83 0.46 7.51 -11.39
C SER A 83 -0.84 6.73 -11.63
N ARG A 84 -0.73 5.66 -12.40
CA ARG A 84 -1.84 4.75 -12.67
C ARG A 84 -1.62 3.39 -11.99
N ALA A 85 -0.78 3.35 -10.99
CA ALA A 85 -0.57 2.15 -10.20
C ALA A 85 -0.53 2.47 -8.70
N VAL A 86 -0.99 1.51 -7.92
CA VAL A 86 -0.93 1.52 -6.46
C VAL A 86 -0.54 0.14 -5.95
N VAL A 87 0.38 0.11 -5.01
CA VAL A 87 0.72 -1.08 -4.21
C VAL A 87 -0.04 -1.00 -2.89
N VAL A 88 -0.79 -2.05 -2.57
CA VAL A 88 -1.46 -2.22 -1.29
C VAL A 88 -0.71 -3.30 -0.51
N ASP A 89 0.04 -2.87 0.51
CA ASP A 89 0.80 -3.78 1.37
C ASP A 89 0.00 -4.11 2.63
N ASN A 90 -0.48 -5.34 2.73
CA ASN A 90 -1.17 -5.88 3.90
C ASN A 90 -0.28 -6.83 4.71
N THR A 91 1.03 -6.61 4.69
CA THR A 91 1.99 -7.40 5.47
C THR A 91 2.44 -6.67 6.74
N SER A 92 3.24 -7.35 7.54
CA SER A 92 4.06 -6.77 8.60
C SER A 92 5.57 -6.87 8.26
N SER A 93 5.90 -7.02 6.97
CA SER A 93 7.26 -7.24 6.50
C SER A 93 8.06 -5.94 6.49
N GLU A 94 9.19 -5.95 7.17
CA GLU A 94 10.15 -4.85 7.14
C GLU A 94 10.80 -4.68 5.75
N ALA A 95 11.10 -5.79 5.08
CA ALA A 95 11.67 -5.76 3.74
C ALA A 95 10.72 -5.11 2.71
N VAL A 96 9.40 -5.34 2.84
CA VAL A 96 8.41 -4.68 1.97
C VAL A 96 8.35 -3.18 2.28
N ALA A 97 8.32 -2.79 3.56
CA ALA A 97 8.31 -1.39 3.97
C ALA A 97 9.59 -0.65 3.52
N ALA A 98 10.75 -1.30 3.61
CA ALA A 98 12.02 -0.75 3.15
C ALA A 98 12.06 -0.49 1.63
N PHE A 99 11.21 -1.15 0.86
CA PHE A 99 11.13 -1.01 -0.60
C PHE A 99 10.13 0.10 -1.05
N TYR A 100 9.36 0.71 -0.15
CA TYR A 100 8.43 1.78 -0.52
C TYR A 100 9.06 2.95 -1.27
N PRO A 101 10.26 3.44 -0.90
CA PRO A 101 10.90 4.53 -1.65
C PRO A 101 11.06 4.23 -3.15
N GLU A 102 11.33 2.98 -3.52
CA GLU A 102 11.50 2.60 -4.93
C GLU A 102 10.17 2.65 -5.70
N PHE A 103 9.07 2.18 -5.11
CA PHE A 103 7.74 2.34 -5.69
C PHE A 103 7.35 3.82 -5.84
N LEU A 104 7.56 4.60 -4.78
CA LEU A 104 7.16 6.00 -4.74
C LEU A 104 7.94 6.85 -5.74
N LYS A 105 9.26 6.65 -5.88
CA LYS A 105 10.10 7.32 -6.89
C LYS A 105 9.64 7.03 -8.32
N ALA A 106 9.16 5.82 -8.57
CA ALA A 106 8.59 5.43 -9.86
C ALA A 106 7.17 5.99 -10.11
N GLY A 107 6.64 6.82 -9.21
CA GLY A 107 5.30 7.38 -9.31
C GLY A 107 4.18 6.39 -8.94
N ILE A 108 4.51 5.28 -8.28
CA ILE A 108 3.55 4.27 -7.82
C ILE A 108 3.17 4.59 -6.39
N HIS A 109 1.86 4.76 -6.15
CA HIS A 109 1.34 5.03 -4.81
C HIS A 109 1.44 3.80 -3.90
N VAL A 110 1.52 4.02 -2.59
CA VAL A 110 1.50 2.96 -1.58
C VAL A 110 0.36 3.19 -0.60
N ILE A 111 -0.42 2.14 -0.32
CA ILE A 111 -1.45 2.12 0.73
C ILE A 111 -1.12 0.96 1.66
N THR A 112 -1.09 1.20 2.99
CA THR A 112 -0.65 0.14 3.89
C THR A 112 -1.11 0.31 5.33
N PRO A 113 -1.48 -0.79 6.03
CA PRO A 113 -1.54 -0.90 7.48
C PRO A 113 -0.19 -1.28 8.11
N ASN A 114 0.87 -1.51 7.34
CA ASN A 114 2.17 -1.95 7.84
C ASN A 114 2.87 -0.81 8.60
N LYS A 115 3.04 -0.99 9.91
CA LYS A 115 3.60 0.01 10.81
C LYS A 115 5.11 0.22 10.66
N LYS A 116 5.82 -0.74 10.04
CA LYS A 116 7.30 -0.75 9.96
C LYS A 116 7.91 0.48 9.29
N ALA A 117 7.18 1.09 8.35
CA ALA A 117 7.63 2.32 7.71
C ALA A 117 7.70 3.53 8.65
N TRP A 118 6.94 3.51 9.76
CA TRP A 118 6.84 4.64 10.71
C TRP A 118 7.36 4.32 12.10
N SER A 119 7.42 3.05 12.50
CA SER A 119 7.91 2.61 13.83
C SER A 119 9.35 2.12 13.83
N GLY A 120 10.03 2.18 12.69
CA GLY A 120 11.43 1.78 12.53
C GLY A 120 12.40 2.97 12.53
N GLU A 121 13.45 2.84 11.74
CA GLU A 121 14.48 3.86 11.60
C GLU A 121 13.94 5.15 10.96
N LEU A 122 14.23 6.31 11.57
CA LEU A 122 13.86 7.63 11.05
C LEU A 122 14.34 7.84 9.60
N ALA A 123 15.50 7.27 9.27
CA ALA A 123 16.07 7.34 7.93
C ALA A 123 15.17 6.72 6.86
N LEU A 124 14.40 5.67 7.16
CA LEU A 124 13.45 5.09 6.24
C LEU A 124 12.28 6.06 5.99
N TRP A 125 11.73 6.65 7.04
CA TRP A 125 10.66 7.63 6.93
C TRP A 125 11.09 8.83 6.07
N GLN A 126 12.29 9.37 6.30
CA GLN A 126 12.84 10.47 5.50
C GLN A 126 13.00 10.11 4.02
N LYS A 127 13.45 8.88 3.72
CA LYS A 127 13.52 8.38 2.33
C LYS A 127 12.14 8.27 1.69
N ILE A 128 11.12 7.82 2.42
CA ILE A 128 9.74 7.75 1.94
C ILE A 128 9.21 9.15 1.62
N GLU A 129 9.40 10.14 2.51
CA GLU A 129 8.98 11.53 2.30
C GLU A 129 9.67 12.16 1.07
N LEU A 130 10.96 11.92 0.89
CA LEU A 130 11.68 12.39 -0.29
C LEU A 130 11.16 11.74 -1.57
N ALA A 131 10.98 10.42 -1.54
CA ALA A 131 10.52 9.64 -2.69
C ALA A 131 9.09 10.03 -3.14
N THR A 132 8.20 10.40 -2.21
CA THR A 132 6.86 10.90 -2.57
C THR A 132 6.91 12.18 -3.37
N LYS A 133 7.87 13.09 -3.04
CA LYS A 133 8.07 14.35 -3.75
C LYS A 133 8.73 14.13 -5.12
N GLU A 134 9.74 13.27 -5.19
CA GLU A 134 10.46 12.95 -6.42
C GLU A 134 9.55 12.28 -7.45
N GLY A 135 8.69 11.34 -7.02
CA GLY A 135 7.83 10.57 -7.91
C GLY A 135 6.41 11.14 -8.10
N ASP A 136 6.09 12.30 -7.51
CA ASP A 136 4.71 12.83 -7.46
C ASP A 136 3.70 11.75 -7.04
N SER A 137 4.04 11.00 -6.01
CA SER A 137 3.32 9.85 -5.52
C SER A 137 2.79 10.09 -4.10
N ARG A 138 2.04 9.13 -3.56
CA ARG A 138 1.48 9.23 -2.22
C ARG A 138 1.69 7.93 -1.45
N VAL A 139 1.96 8.07 -0.15
CA VAL A 139 1.88 6.97 0.81
C VAL A 139 0.71 7.24 1.76
N LEU A 140 -0.20 6.29 1.87
CA LEU A 140 -1.41 6.37 2.69
C LEU A 140 -1.34 5.28 3.76
N GLY A 141 -1.16 5.71 5.01
CA GLY A 141 -0.96 4.84 6.16
C GLY A 141 -2.02 5.01 7.26
N GLU A 142 -3.24 5.44 6.92
CA GLU A 142 -4.30 5.67 7.93
C GLU A 142 -4.53 4.45 8.82
N ALA A 143 -4.58 3.27 8.21
CA ALA A 143 -4.80 2.01 8.93
C ALA A 143 -3.59 1.50 9.74
N THR A 144 -2.51 2.27 9.82
CA THR A 144 -1.35 1.92 10.68
C THR A 144 -1.64 2.19 12.16
N VAL A 145 -2.55 3.11 12.47
CA VAL A 145 -2.93 3.50 13.83
C VAL A 145 -4.44 3.50 13.97
N GLY A 146 -4.95 2.93 15.09
CA GLY A 146 -6.37 2.99 15.41
C GLY A 146 -7.28 2.16 14.51
N ALA A 147 -6.76 1.19 13.79
CA ALA A 147 -7.50 0.33 12.87
C ALA A 147 -8.33 1.13 11.83
N GLY A 148 -9.64 1.19 11.98
CA GLY A 148 -10.53 1.94 11.07
C GLY A 148 -10.87 3.37 11.52
N LEU A 149 -10.23 3.89 12.57
CA LEU A 149 -10.46 5.24 13.06
C LEU A 149 -9.69 6.27 12.24
N PRO A 150 -10.26 7.45 11.93
CA PRO A 150 -9.59 8.52 11.18
C PRO A 150 -8.66 9.33 12.09
N ILE A 151 -7.53 8.75 12.51
CA ILE A 151 -6.60 9.35 13.47
C ILE A 151 -5.50 10.14 12.76
N VAL A 152 -4.76 9.50 11.85
CA VAL A 152 -3.59 10.10 11.20
C VAL A 152 -3.99 11.28 10.32
N GLY A 153 -5.06 11.14 9.55
CA GLY A 153 -5.59 12.21 8.71
C GLY A 153 -6.05 13.40 9.56
N THR A 154 -6.83 13.16 10.60
CA THR A 154 -7.31 14.20 11.50
C THR A 154 -6.17 14.97 12.17
N LEU A 155 -5.13 14.27 12.66
CA LEU A 155 -3.96 14.92 13.27
C LEU A 155 -3.19 15.77 12.25
N LYS A 156 -3.01 15.26 11.02
CA LYS A 156 -2.37 16.04 9.94
C LYS A 156 -3.12 17.30 9.59
N ASP A 157 -4.45 17.23 9.54
CA ASP A 157 -5.30 18.38 9.23
C ASP A 157 -5.26 19.42 10.34
N LEU A 158 -5.32 19.01 11.61
CA LEU A 158 -5.20 19.91 12.77
C LEU A 158 -3.85 20.64 12.76
N VAL A 159 -2.74 19.90 12.62
CA VAL A 159 -1.40 20.50 12.58
C VAL A 159 -1.25 21.40 11.35
N GLY A 160 -1.79 20.98 10.20
CA GLY A 160 -1.75 21.76 8.95
C GLY A 160 -2.53 23.07 9.01
N THR A 161 -3.57 23.17 9.84
CA THR A 161 -4.34 24.38 10.08
C THR A 161 -3.78 25.26 11.20
N GLY A 162 -2.66 24.86 11.83
CA GLY A 162 -1.96 25.64 12.84
C GLY A 162 -2.29 25.29 14.29
N ASP A 163 -3.08 24.25 14.52
CA ASP A 163 -3.34 23.75 15.86
C ASP A 163 -2.08 23.13 16.48
N LYS A 164 -1.96 23.28 17.80
CA LYS A 164 -0.86 22.70 18.56
C LYS A 164 -1.35 21.45 19.29
N VAL A 165 -0.84 20.31 18.89
CA VAL A 165 -1.09 19.05 19.59
C VAL A 165 -0.11 18.95 20.76
N PHE A 166 -0.58 19.07 22.01
CA PHE A 166 0.26 19.01 23.21
C PHE A 166 0.38 17.59 23.77
N HIS A 167 -0.64 16.77 23.61
CA HIS A 167 -0.67 15.40 24.10
C HIS A 167 -1.49 14.53 23.15
N CYS A 168 -0.93 13.40 22.76
CA CYS A 168 -1.65 12.29 22.16
C CYS A 168 -1.71 11.17 23.19
N LEU A 169 -2.86 10.95 23.82
CA LEU A 169 -3.04 9.81 24.70
C LEU A 169 -3.26 8.57 23.83
N PRO A 170 -2.48 7.51 24.01
CA PRO A 170 -2.75 6.25 23.31
C PRO A 170 -4.10 5.73 23.84
N LEU A 171 -5.11 5.80 23.01
CA LEU A 171 -6.31 4.99 23.21
C LEU A 171 -5.86 3.52 23.15
N PHE A 172 -6.33 2.73 24.08
CA PHE A 172 -6.00 1.32 24.19
C PHE A 172 -6.31 0.65 22.85
N ASP A 173 -5.27 0.37 22.07
CA ASP A 173 -5.38 -0.52 20.93
C ASP A 173 -5.18 -1.94 21.47
N PRO A 174 -6.21 -2.80 21.45
CA PRO A 174 -6.11 -4.18 21.91
C PRO A 174 -5.06 -4.99 21.15
N LEU A 175 -4.52 -4.46 20.07
CA LEU A 175 -3.45 -5.06 19.27
C LEU A 175 -2.05 -4.48 19.58
N GLY A 176 -1.89 -3.65 20.62
CA GLY A 176 -0.59 -3.21 21.13
C GLY A 176 0.16 -2.21 20.25
N SER A 177 -0.55 -1.44 19.41
CA SER A 177 0.06 -0.41 18.59
C SER A 177 0.25 0.87 19.40
N TYR A 178 1.48 1.23 19.69
CA TYR A 178 1.81 2.53 20.26
C TYR A 178 1.86 3.58 19.15
N CYS A 179 1.15 4.69 19.35
CA CYS A 179 1.35 5.89 18.54
C CYS A 179 2.58 6.61 19.10
N ALA A 180 3.73 6.48 18.47
CA ALA A 180 4.85 7.39 18.66
C ALA A 180 4.72 8.49 17.61
N LEU A 181 4.38 9.69 18.04
CA LEU A 181 4.56 10.93 17.29
C LEU A 181 5.82 11.61 17.74
#